data_93225070cd7eb043b446aef0c9327dc7
#
_entry.id   93225070cd7eb043b446aef0c9327dc7
#
_cell.length_a   1.000
_cell.length_b   1.000
_cell.length_c   1.000
_cell.angle_alpha   90.00
_cell.angle_beta   90.00
_cell.angle_gamma   90.00
#
_symmetry.space_group_name_H-M   'P 1'
#
loop_
_entity.id
_entity.type
_entity.pdbx_description
1 polymer ?
#
loop_
_entity_poly.entity_id
_entity_poly.type
_entity_poly.pdbx_seq_one_letter_code
_entity_poly.pdbx_strand_id
1 'polypeptide(L)'
;MTLAAYFLHDSVPIEALVRSIRLREGLSELFDCWVEVVCEDPDLDLASMIWSTAAVQLGDPGFPATDPEHWRYVHGAIEEARYVAPLGDWHRYSFRLRPSVHGLAYRVRTRIFQQKTVIDVIRQVLEDAGIDMDSIVFDCDPGPERDYVTQWKESELHFMERWLQELGIHYWFEHTEVDHTMHISDKAGTHDPIEGAPELEVHSRDDSAGGVSDQGSIHHVSYTTHFGHDRWASRDWQFKTPNEPRQAEEGEGGQELYEYPGFYETDEMGGGSRPSVCRRSSRVRPSWPGASTAVGCCRDAGSRWSGSIPTRW
;
A
#
# COMPACT_ATOMS: atom_id res chain seq x y z
N MET A 1 23.11 -16.35 12.14
CA MET A 1 22.42 -15.15 12.63
C MET A 1 21.02 -15.58 13.04
N THR A 2 20.59 -15.28 14.23
CA THR A 2 19.26 -15.68 14.71
C THR A 2 18.36 -14.47 14.60
N LEU A 3 17.41 -14.48 13.69
CA LEU A 3 16.39 -13.42 13.61
C LEU A 3 15.46 -13.54 14.82
N ALA A 4 15.20 -12.42 15.44
CA ALA A 4 14.22 -12.27 16.51
C ALA A 4 12.99 -11.53 16.01
N ALA A 5 11.84 -11.88 16.57
CA ALA A 5 10.59 -11.21 16.33
C ALA A 5 9.87 -11.00 17.65
N TYR A 6 9.40 -9.79 17.87
CA TYR A 6 8.66 -9.41 19.09
C TYR A 6 7.31 -8.83 18.70
N PHE A 7 6.30 -9.10 19.51
CA PHE A 7 4.99 -8.47 19.40
C PHE A 7 4.82 -7.51 20.55
N LEU A 8 4.70 -6.24 20.24
CA LEU A 8 4.66 -5.15 21.22
C LEU A 8 3.23 -4.65 21.38
N HIS A 9 2.65 -4.92 22.56
CA HIS A 9 1.34 -4.44 22.97
C HIS A 9 1.24 -4.47 24.49
N ASP A 10 0.64 -3.45 25.09
CA ASP A 10 0.58 -3.30 26.54
C ASP A 10 -0.06 -4.49 27.30
N SER A 11 -1.04 -5.15 26.68
CA SER A 11 -1.75 -6.29 27.26
C SER A 11 -1.12 -7.65 26.95
N VAL A 12 -0.01 -7.70 26.19
CA VAL A 12 0.69 -8.96 25.87
C VAL A 12 2.04 -8.97 26.57
N PRO A 13 2.37 -10.04 27.32
CA PRO A 13 3.66 -10.14 27.98
C PRO A 13 4.81 -9.99 27.00
N ILE A 14 5.88 -9.27 27.39
CA ILE A 14 7.05 -9.04 26.54
C ILE A 14 7.81 -10.35 26.22
N GLU A 15 7.65 -11.35 27.05
CA GLU A 15 8.19 -12.70 26.90
C GLU A 15 7.41 -13.53 25.87
N ALA A 16 6.30 -13.01 25.35
CA ALA A 16 5.51 -13.69 24.34
C ALA A 16 6.36 -13.92 23.08
N LEU A 17 6.33 -15.15 22.58
CA LEU A 17 7.12 -15.56 21.43
C LEU A 17 6.33 -15.42 20.13
N VAL A 18 6.87 -14.72 19.19
CA VAL A 18 6.31 -14.67 17.84
C VAL A 18 6.66 -15.95 17.10
N ARG A 19 5.65 -16.69 16.66
CA ARG A 19 5.77 -17.95 15.96
C ARG A 19 5.81 -17.80 14.45
N SER A 20 4.96 -16.96 13.93
CA SER A 20 4.88 -16.69 12.50
C SER A 20 4.35 -15.30 12.21
N ILE A 21 4.81 -14.71 11.12
CA ILE A 21 4.36 -13.43 10.61
C ILE A 21 4.06 -13.60 9.12
N ARG A 22 2.96 -13.01 8.69
CA ARG A 22 2.63 -12.85 7.28
C ARG A 22 2.27 -11.39 7.04
N LEU A 23 3.16 -10.69 6.35
CA LEU A 23 2.96 -9.30 5.98
C LEU A 23 2.71 -9.20 4.48
N ARG A 24 1.73 -8.41 4.10
CA ARG A 24 1.47 -7.99 2.73
C ARG A 24 1.45 -6.47 2.69
N GLU A 25 2.31 -5.90 1.88
CA GLU A 25 2.42 -4.47 1.63
C GLU A 25 2.50 -4.22 0.13
N GLY A 26 2.11 -3.04 -0.30
CA GLY A 26 2.20 -2.63 -1.70
C GLY A 26 1.86 -1.15 -1.90
N LEU A 27 2.25 -0.60 -3.04
CA LEU A 27 1.83 0.74 -3.45
C LEU A 27 0.33 0.74 -3.73
N SER A 28 -0.38 1.73 -3.17
CA SER A 28 -1.83 1.85 -3.26
C SER A 28 -2.58 0.62 -2.73
N GLU A 29 -2.00 -0.04 -1.73
CA GLU A 29 -2.61 -1.13 -0.98
C GLU A 29 -2.46 -0.88 0.53
N LEU A 30 -3.53 -1.12 1.28
CA LEU A 30 -3.45 -1.14 2.73
C LEU A 30 -2.65 -2.37 3.17
N PHE A 31 -1.68 -2.19 4.06
CA PHE A 31 -0.94 -3.34 4.58
C PHE A 31 -1.85 -4.27 5.38
N ASP A 32 -1.48 -5.55 5.40
CA ASP A 32 -2.17 -6.64 6.08
C ASP A 32 -1.13 -7.52 6.78
N CYS A 33 -1.01 -7.39 8.09
CA CYS A 33 -0.04 -8.13 8.88
C CYS A 33 -0.75 -9.12 9.81
N TRP A 34 -0.51 -10.41 9.59
CA TRP A 34 -0.93 -11.47 10.50
C TRP A 34 0.25 -11.92 11.33
N VAL A 35 0.08 -11.95 12.64
CA VAL A 35 1.08 -12.42 13.56
C VAL A 35 0.50 -13.51 14.47
N GLU A 36 1.21 -14.59 14.64
CA GLU A 36 0.88 -15.66 15.57
C GLU A 36 1.85 -15.62 16.74
N VAL A 37 1.30 -15.50 17.93
CA VAL A 37 2.03 -15.31 19.20
C VAL A 37 1.72 -16.44 20.14
N VAL A 38 2.68 -16.88 20.94
CA VAL A 38 2.49 -17.79 22.04
C VAL A 38 2.96 -17.15 23.36
N CYS A 39 2.13 -17.25 24.39
CA CYS A 39 2.44 -16.78 25.73
C CYS A 39 1.86 -17.73 26.77
N GLU A 40 2.27 -17.58 28.03
CA GLU A 40 1.79 -18.40 29.16
C GLU A 40 0.40 -17.99 29.66
N ASP A 41 -0.04 -16.76 29.35
CA ASP A 41 -1.34 -16.25 29.76
C ASP A 41 -2.48 -16.90 28.97
N PRO A 42 -3.41 -17.64 29.59
CA PRO A 42 -4.55 -18.26 28.94
C PRO A 42 -5.70 -17.29 28.63
N ASP A 43 -5.73 -16.12 29.30
CA ASP A 43 -6.91 -15.26 29.42
C ASP A 43 -6.63 -13.79 28.98
N LEU A 44 -5.88 -13.59 27.88
CA LEU A 44 -5.73 -12.24 27.32
C LEU A 44 -7.10 -11.64 26.99
N ASP A 45 -7.35 -10.41 27.44
CA ASP A 45 -8.59 -9.69 27.12
C ASP A 45 -8.59 -9.21 25.66
N LEU A 46 -8.88 -10.14 24.73
CA LEU A 46 -8.90 -9.88 23.30
C LEU A 46 -9.90 -8.79 22.92
N ALA A 47 -10.98 -8.62 23.67
CA ALA A 47 -12.01 -7.63 23.35
C ALA A 47 -11.49 -6.20 23.57
N SER A 48 -10.72 -5.96 24.61
CA SER A 48 -10.11 -4.65 24.89
C SER A 48 -8.99 -4.31 23.89
N MET A 49 -8.39 -5.31 23.26
CA MET A 49 -7.31 -5.13 22.31
C MET A 49 -7.80 -4.67 20.92
N ILE A 50 -9.08 -4.91 20.57
CA ILE A 50 -9.60 -4.54 19.25
C ILE A 50 -9.52 -3.03 19.05
N TRP A 51 -8.92 -2.66 17.92
CA TRP A 51 -8.68 -1.29 17.49
C TRP A 51 -7.68 -0.50 18.39
N SER A 52 -6.97 -1.18 19.31
CA SER A 52 -5.77 -0.63 19.93
C SER A 52 -4.57 -0.81 19.00
N THR A 53 -3.51 -0.05 19.25
CA THR A 53 -2.27 -0.11 18.46
C THR A 53 -1.32 -1.19 18.96
N ALA A 54 -0.64 -1.84 18.03
CA ALA A 54 0.42 -2.80 18.30
C ALA A 54 1.51 -2.68 17.24
N ALA A 55 2.71 -3.14 17.59
CA ALA A 55 3.81 -3.24 16.64
C ALA A 55 4.41 -4.65 16.61
N VAL A 56 4.87 -5.05 15.45
CA VAL A 56 5.74 -6.22 15.27
C VAL A 56 7.14 -5.70 14.99
N GLN A 57 8.07 -6.04 15.85
CA GLN A 57 9.49 -5.75 15.70
C GLN A 57 10.20 -6.98 15.15
N LEU A 58 11.00 -6.80 14.09
CA LEU A 58 11.72 -7.85 13.38
C LEU A 58 13.17 -7.45 13.23
N GLY A 59 14.12 -8.31 13.58
CA GLY A 59 15.53 -7.96 13.37
C GLY A 59 16.52 -8.91 14.01
N ASP A 60 17.77 -8.44 14.06
CA ASP A 60 18.88 -9.16 14.64
C ASP A 60 19.14 -8.75 16.10
N PRO A 61 18.96 -9.65 17.06
CA PRO A 61 19.17 -9.35 18.48
C PRO A 61 20.65 -9.06 18.84
N GLY A 62 21.57 -9.22 17.91
CA GLY A 62 22.97 -8.82 18.07
C GLY A 62 23.19 -7.32 17.97
N PHE A 63 22.19 -6.56 17.53
CA PHE A 63 22.24 -5.10 17.35
C PHE A 63 21.20 -4.40 18.22
N PRO A 64 21.44 -3.11 18.56
CA PRO A 64 20.43 -2.33 19.31
C PRO A 64 19.10 -2.27 18.58
N ALA A 65 18.00 -2.35 19.30
CA ALA A 65 16.63 -2.27 18.75
C ALA A 65 16.35 -0.94 18.02
N THR A 66 17.13 0.08 18.28
CA THR A 66 17.04 1.40 17.63
C THR A 66 17.85 1.50 16.33
N ASP A 67 18.51 0.43 15.91
CA ASP A 67 19.31 0.41 14.69
C ASP A 67 18.43 0.07 13.48
N PRO A 68 18.08 1.02 12.60
CA PRO A 68 17.18 0.82 11.48
C PRO A 68 17.74 -0.11 10.41
N GLU A 69 19.07 -0.31 10.37
CA GLU A 69 19.70 -1.25 9.42
C GLU A 69 19.44 -2.72 9.82
N HIS A 70 19.18 -2.96 11.10
CA HIS A 70 19.06 -4.32 11.64
C HIS A 70 17.68 -4.63 12.23
N TRP A 71 16.81 -3.62 12.35
CA TRP A 71 15.46 -3.76 12.90
C TRP A 71 14.42 -3.08 12.03
N ARG A 72 13.34 -3.79 11.79
CA ARG A 72 12.16 -3.29 11.09
C ARG A 72 10.94 -3.38 11.99
N TYR A 73 10.09 -2.38 11.88
CA TYR A 73 8.80 -2.34 12.57
C TYR A 73 7.65 -2.48 11.60
N VAL A 74 6.55 -3.08 12.05
CA VAL A 74 5.25 -3.05 11.40
C VAL A 74 4.23 -2.65 12.47
N HIS A 75 3.88 -1.38 12.49
CA HIS A 75 2.92 -0.82 13.44
C HIS A 75 1.53 -0.74 12.80
N GLY A 76 0.47 -1.00 13.59
CA GLY A 76 -0.91 -0.90 13.12
C GLY A 76 -1.95 -1.07 14.22
N ALA A 77 -3.21 -0.89 13.86
CA ALA A 77 -4.34 -1.19 14.73
C ALA A 77 -4.72 -2.67 14.65
N ILE A 78 -5.07 -3.28 15.76
CA ILE A 78 -5.53 -4.67 15.83
C ILE A 78 -6.97 -4.76 15.31
N GLU A 79 -7.14 -5.24 14.08
CA GLU A 79 -8.47 -5.49 13.50
C GLU A 79 -9.08 -6.80 14.01
N GLU A 80 -8.28 -7.83 14.18
CA GLU A 80 -8.72 -9.13 14.66
C GLU A 80 -7.75 -9.66 15.72
N ALA A 81 -8.30 -10.15 16.81
CA ALA A 81 -7.59 -10.86 17.86
C ALA A 81 -8.30 -12.19 18.14
N ARG A 82 -7.55 -13.29 18.13
CA ARG A 82 -8.11 -14.65 18.24
C ARG A 82 -7.29 -15.51 19.18
N TYR A 83 -7.94 -16.21 20.09
CA TYR A 83 -7.38 -17.38 20.75
C TYR A 83 -7.45 -18.57 19.79
N VAL A 84 -6.31 -19.21 19.53
CA VAL A 84 -6.24 -20.30 18.53
C VAL A 84 -6.33 -21.66 19.20
N ALA A 85 -5.43 -21.94 20.14
CA ALA A 85 -5.38 -23.24 20.83
C ALA A 85 -4.36 -23.25 21.97
N PRO A 86 -4.48 -24.16 22.95
CA PRO A 86 -3.41 -24.43 23.89
C PRO A 86 -2.23 -25.14 23.18
N LEU A 87 -1.03 -24.95 23.66
CA LEU A 87 0.20 -25.57 23.19
C LEU A 87 1.06 -26.01 24.40
N GLY A 88 0.70 -27.11 25.04
CA GLY A 88 1.26 -27.52 26.32
C GLY A 88 0.88 -26.51 27.41
N ASP A 89 1.88 -25.94 28.11
CA ASP A 89 1.69 -24.90 29.11
C ASP A 89 1.55 -23.49 28.50
N TRP A 90 1.63 -23.37 27.20
CA TRP A 90 1.53 -22.13 26.44
C TRP A 90 0.18 -22.01 25.74
N HIS A 91 -0.20 -20.79 25.41
CA HIS A 91 -1.42 -20.45 24.69
C HIS A 91 -1.10 -19.69 23.42
N ARG A 92 -1.77 -20.07 22.33
CA ARG A 92 -1.55 -19.52 21.00
C ARG A 92 -2.62 -18.53 20.64
N TYR A 93 -2.18 -17.34 20.23
CA TYR A 93 -3.01 -16.24 19.79
C TYR A 93 -2.64 -15.82 18.37
N SER A 94 -3.61 -15.28 17.66
CA SER A 94 -3.40 -14.70 16.33
C SER A 94 -3.97 -13.30 16.31
N PHE A 95 -3.18 -12.36 15.83
CA PHE A 95 -3.55 -10.95 15.69
C PHE A 95 -3.41 -10.54 14.23
N ARG A 96 -4.32 -9.65 13.79
CA ARG A 96 -4.26 -9.03 12.49
C ARG A 96 -4.12 -7.52 12.66
N LEU A 97 -3.02 -6.97 12.15
CA LEU A 97 -2.75 -5.54 12.17
C LEU A 97 -3.09 -4.92 10.82
N ARG A 98 -3.77 -3.77 10.87
CA ARG A 98 -4.15 -2.97 9.72
C ARG A 98 -3.80 -1.50 9.96
N PRO A 99 -3.64 -0.68 8.89
CA PRO A 99 -3.47 0.75 9.08
C PRO A 99 -4.72 1.39 9.69
N SER A 100 -4.54 2.47 10.45
CA SER A 100 -5.64 3.22 11.06
C SER A 100 -6.72 3.64 10.05
N VAL A 101 -6.30 4.02 8.83
CA VAL A 101 -7.20 4.38 7.73
C VAL A 101 -8.12 3.24 7.27
N HIS A 102 -7.82 1.99 7.64
CA HIS A 102 -8.72 0.86 7.36
C HIS A 102 -10.09 1.02 8.00
N GLY A 103 -10.19 1.76 9.11
CA GLY A 103 -11.47 2.11 9.75
C GLY A 103 -12.47 2.79 8.83
N LEU A 104 -12.00 3.48 7.79
CA LEU A 104 -12.84 4.10 6.76
C LEU A 104 -13.67 3.08 5.96
N ALA A 105 -13.26 1.81 5.91
CA ALA A 105 -14.01 0.74 5.25
C ALA A 105 -15.37 0.48 5.91
N TYR A 106 -15.49 0.75 7.21
CA TYR A 106 -16.70 0.53 8.00
C TYR A 106 -17.61 1.76 8.08
N ARG A 107 -17.23 2.87 7.42
CA ARG A 107 -17.97 4.13 7.42
C ARG A 107 -18.57 4.36 6.04
N VAL A 108 -19.84 4.01 5.85
CA VAL A 108 -20.58 4.20 4.58
C VAL A 108 -21.41 5.48 4.67
N ARG A 109 -21.24 6.37 3.69
CA ARG A 109 -21.93 7.67 3.68
C ARG A 109 -22.45 8.05 2.29
N THR A 110 -23.32 9.08 2.30
CA THR A 110 -23.76 9.80 1.11
C THR A 110 -23.61 11.28 1.39
N ARG A 111 -22.67 11.94 0.70
CA ARG A 111 -22.31 13.34 0.89
C ARG A 111 -21.99 14.00 -0.43
N ILE A 112 -22.17 15.31 -0.49
CA ILE A 112 -21.76 16.16 -1.60
C ILE A 112 -20.82 17.24 -1.03
N PHE A 113 -19.65 17.36 -1.60
CA PHE A 113 -18.71 18.42 -1.34
C PHE A 113 -18.74 19.40 -2.51
N GLN A 114 -18.68 20.70 -2.25
CA GLN A 114 -18.80 21.75 -3.25
C GLN A 114 -17.62 22.68 -3.17
N GLN A 115 -17.15 23.19 -4.32
CA GLN A 115 -16.10 24.19 -4.44
C GLN A 115 -14.85 23.79 -3.62
N LYS A 116 -14.39 22.55 -3.83
CA LYS A 116 -13.20 21.99 -3.17
C LYS A 116 -12.34 21.20 -4.16
N THR A 117 -11.04 21.16 -3.89
CA THR A 117 -10.18 20.17 -4.55
C THR A 117 -10.48 18.78 -4.02
N VAL A 118 -10.14 17.75 -4.79
CA VAL A 118 -10.32 16.36 -4.34
C VAL A 118 -9.46 16.07 -3.11
N ILE A 119 -8.24 16.62 -3.05
CA ILE A 119 -7.33 16.42 -1.91
C ILE A 119 -7.91 17.08 -0.64
N ASP A 120 -8.51 18.26 -0.72
CA ASP A 120 -9.17 18.88 0.43
C ASP A 120 -10.37 18.06 0.92
N VAL A 121 -11.08 17.42 -0.01
CA VAL A 121 -12.18 16.52 0.34
C VAL A 121 -11.65 15.27 1.05
N ILE A 122 -10.55 14.67 0.57
CA ILE A 122 -9.92 13.51 1.22
C ILE A 122 -9.43 13.89 2.62
N ARG A 123 -8.77 15.04 2.81
CA ARG A 123 -8.36 15.54 4.13
C ARG A 123 -9.56 15.63 5.07
N GLN A 124 -10.65 16.27 4.62
CA GLN A 124 -11.86 16.40 5.42
C GLN A 124 -12.46 15.03 5.79
N VAL A 125 -12.42 14.05 4.89
CA VAL A 125 -12.91 12.68 5.17
C VAL A 125 -12.08 12.00 6.25
N LEU A 126 -10.76 12.15 6.21
CA LEU A 126 -9.83 11.61 7.21
C LEU A 126 -10.02 12.29 8.57
N GLU A 127 -10.11 13.62 8.61
CA GLU A 127 -10.39 14.41 9.82
C GLU A 127 -11.74 14.03 10.45
N ASP A 128 -12.82 13.96 9.65
CA ASP A 128 -14.16 13.56 10.08
C ASP A 128 -14.19 12.11 10.63
N ALA A 129 -13.25 11.29 10.23
CA ALA A 129 -13.08 9.93 10.71
C ALA A 129 -12.28 9.86 12.02
N GLY A 130 -11.64 10.94 12.44
CA GLY A 130 -10.78 10.99 13.61
C GLY A 130 -9.40 10.37 13.37
N ILE A 131 -8.97 10.31 12.11
CA ILE A 131 -7.60 9.88 11.77
C ILE A 131 -6.65 11.01 12.21
N ASP A 132 -5.55 10.64 12.85
CA ASP A 132 -4.51 11.59 13.21
C ASP A 132 -3.85 12.12 11.93
N MET A 133 -4.00 13.41 11.68
CA MET A 133 -3.47 14.04 10.47
C MET A 133 -1.96 14.20 10.49
N ASP A 134 -1.31 14.10 11.65
CA ASP A 134 0.15 14.09 11.75
C ASP A 134 0.74 12.77 11.21
N SER A 135 -0.08 11.72 11.15
CA SER A 135 0.28 10.43 10.53
C SER A 135 0.00 10.36 9.01
N ILE A 136 -0.41 11.46 8.38
CA ILE A 136 -0.72 11.51 6.93
C ILE A 136 0.12 12.61 6.25
N VAL A 137 0.96 12.20 5.32
CA VAL A 137 1.78 13.14 4.51
C VAL A 137 1.21 13.24 3.11
N PHE A 138 0.87 14.46 2.69
CA PHE A 138 0.43 14.75 1.33
C PHE A 138 1.57 15.44 0.56
N ASP A 139 2.14 14.76 -0.42
CA ASP A 139 3.13 15.26 -1.36
C ASP A 139 2.59 15.17 -2.79
N CYS A 140 1.46 15.83 -3.03
CA CYS A 140 0.78 15.82 -4.32
C CYS A 140 0.15 17.19 -4.62
N ASP A 141 -0.05 17.46 -5.91
CA ASP A 141 -0.80 18.63 -6.35
C ASP A 141 -2.29 18.46 -5.96
N PRO A 142 -2.90 19.43 -5.28
CA PRO A 142 -4.32 19.36 -4.93
C PRO A 142 -5.23 19.31 -6.14
N GLY A 143 -4.75 19.71 -7.31
CA GLY A 143 -5.53 19.83 -8.53
C GLY A 143 -6.55 20.98 -8.50
N PRO A 144 -7.39 21.11 -9.54
CA PRO A 144 -8.40 22.17 -9.62
C PRO A 144 -9.56 21.91 -8.65
N GLU A 145 -10.18 23.01 -8.20
CA GLU A 145 -11.47 22.97 -7.52
C GLU A 145 -12.53 22.38 -8.45
N ARG A 146 -13.39 21.53 -7.89
CA ARG A 146 -14.54 20.95 -8.59
C ARG A 146 -15.83 21.55 -8.06
N ASP A 147 -16.79 21.78 -8.95
CA ASP A 147 -18.13 22.25 -8.56
C ASP A 147 -18.78 21.28 -7.57
N TYR A 148 -18.60 19.96 -7.82
CA TYR A 148 -19.14 18.89 -6.99
C TYR A 148 -18.20 17.71 -6.93
N VAL A 149 -17.98 17.18 -5.71
CA VAL A 149 -17.36 15.88 -5.46
C VAL A 149 -18.37 15.07 -4.66
N THR A 150 -18.84 13.95 -5.20
CA THR A 150 -19.95 13.19 -4.61
C THR A 150 -19.50 11.84 -4.12
N GLN A 151 -19.80 11.55 -2.86
CA GLN A 151 -19.77 10.22 -2.26
C GLN A 151 -21.18 9.65 -2.27
N TRP A 152 -21.41 8.49 -2.92
CA TRP A 152 -22.75 7.93 -3.04
C TRP A 152 -22.81 6.48 -2.58
N LYS A 153 -23.34 6.24 -1.38
CA LYS A 153 -23.55 4.89 -0.82
C LYS A 153 -22.31 3.99 -0.87
N GLU A 154 -21.15 4.56 -0.73
CA GLU A 154 -19.86 3.88 -0.71
C GLU A 154 -19.14 4.11 0.61
N SER A 155 -18.22 3.22 0.97
CA SER A 155 -17.37 3.42 2.16
C SER A 155 -16.42 4.60 1.93
N GLU A 156 -16.02 5.26 3.03
CA GLU A 156 -15.06 6.37 2.96
C GLU A 156 -13.71 5.89 2.39
N LEU A 157 -13.32 4.66 2.67
CA LEU A 157 -12.12 4.05 2.08
C LEU A 157 -12.24 3.91 0.55
N HIS A 158 -13.33 3.30 0.07
CA HIS A 158 -13.55 3.15 -1.38
C HIS A 158 -13.63 4.49 -2.10
N PHE A 159 -14.29 5.48 -1.47
CA PHE A 159 -14.37 6.85 -1.98
C PHE A 159 -12.96 7.47 -2.12
N MET A 160 -12.13 7.38 -1.08
CA MET A 160 -10.77 7.88 -1.10
C MET A 160 -9.92 7.18 -2.18
N GLU A 161 -9.90 5.83 -2.19
CA GLU A 161 -9.10 5.04 -3.15
C GLU A 161 -9.51 5.31 -4.59
N ARG A 162 -10.82 5.43 -4.87
CA ARG A 162 -11.35 5.72 -6.20
C ARG A 162 -10.83 7.07 -6.73
N TRP A 163 -10.85 8.11 -5.87
CA TRP A 163 -10.38 9.42 -6.26
C TRP A 163 -8.86 9.50 -6.41
N LEU A 164 -8.11 8.84 -5.53
CA LEU A 164 -6.65 8.73 -5.67
C LEU A 164 -6.28 8.02 -6.97
N GLN A 165 -6.99 6.94 -7.29
CA GLN A 165 -6.79 6.22 -8.55
C GLN A 165 -7.12 7.08 -9.77
N GLU A 166 -8.21 7.84 -9.76
CA GLU A 166 -8.61 8.75 -10.84
C GLU A 166 -7.55 9.83 -11.10
N LEU A 167 -6.98 10.38 -10.02
CA LEU A 167 -5.93 11.40 -10.12
C LEU A 167 -4.54 10.83 -10.39
N GLY A 168 -4.37 9.51 -10.42
CA GLY A 168 -3.07 8.86 -10.59
C GLY A 168 -2.15 9.01 -9.38
N ILE A 169 -2.72 9.27 -8.22
CA ILE A 169 -2.03 9.42 -6.94
C ILE A 169 -1.90 8.06 -6.30
N HIS A 170 -0.70 7.75 -5.79
CA HIS A 170 -0.42 6.51 -5.07
C HIS A 170 -0.13 6.80 -3.60
N TYR A 171 -0.18 5.74 -2.79
CA TYR A 171 0.16 5.85 -1.37
C TYR A 171 0.94 4.63 -0.90
N TRP A 172 1.70 4.80 0.20
CA TRP A 172 2.42 3.74 0.92
C TRP A 172 2.48 4.06 2.40
N PHE A 173 3.04 3.14 3.17
CA PHE A 173 3.19 3.30 4.62
C PHE A 173 4.65 3.21 5.02
N GLU A 174 5.06 4.07 5.93
CA GLU A 174 6.30 3.98 6.70
C GLU A 174 5.96 3.63 8.14
N HIS A 175 6.78 2.79 8.76
CA HIS A 175 6.51 2.28 10.09
C HIS A 175 7.63 2.62 11.05
N THR A 176 7.25 2.99 12.28
CA THR A 176 8.12 3.11 13.43
C THR A 176 7.64 2.15 14.52
N GLU A 177 8.32 2.15 15.67
CA GLU A 177 7.89 1.37 16.84
C GLU A 177 6.51 1.79 17.35
N VAL A 178 6.19 3.07 17.27
CA VAL A 178 5.03 3.68 17.94
C VAL A 178 3.97 4.19 16.99
N ASP A 179 4.26 4.27 15.69
CA ASP A 179 3.35 4.83 14.70
C ASP A 179 3.57 4.26 13.30
N HIS A 180 2.65 4.56 12.39
CA HIS A 180 2.78 4.36 10.95
C HIS A 180 2.26 5.58 10.21
N THR A 181 3.04 6.06 9.26
CA THR A 181 2.72 7.23 8.46
C THR A 181 2.28 6.82 7.06
N MET A 182 1.12 7.32 6.63
CA MET A 182 0.63 7.15 5.26
C MET A 182 1.12 8.30 4.38
N HIS A 183 1.90 8.00 3.37
CA HIS A 183 2.37 8.95 2.36
C HIS A 183 1.47 8.87 1.14
N ILE A 184 1.01 10.01 0.65
CA ILE A 184 0.13 10.18 -0.52
C ILE A 184 0.85 11.08 -1.51
N SER A 185 1.21 10.56 -2.70
CA SER A 185 2.03 11.30 -3.67
C SER A 185 1.61 11.03 -5.12
N ASP A 186 1.74 12.04 -5.97
CA ASP A 186 1.62 11.95 -7.43
C ASP A 186 2.97 11.84 -8.15
N LYS A 187 4.08 11.86 -7.40
CA LYS A 187 5.44 11.91 -7.91
C LYS A 187 6.02 10.51 -8.05
N ALA A 188 6.31 10.09 -9.28
CA ALA A 188 7.02 8.85 -9.52
C ALA A 188 8.52 8.98 -9.17
N GLY A 189 9.04 8.05 -8.36
CA GLY A 189 10.48 7.96 -8.08
C GLY A 189 10.99 8.84 -6.93
N THR A 190 10.11 9.32 -6.08
CA THR A 190 10.47 10.07 -4.85
C THR A 190 10.63 9.18 -3.61
N HIS A 191 10.68 7.87 -3.81
CA HIS A 191 10.85 6.93 -2.70
C HIS A 191 12.33 6.88 -2.30
N ASP A 192 12.57 7.02 -1.01
CA ASP A 192 13.89 6.80 -0.45
C ASP A 192 14.30 5.32 -0.58
N PRO A 193 15.58 5.02 -0.74
CA PRO A 193 16.08 3.66 -0.67
C PRO A 193 15.72 3.00 0.67
N ILE A 194 15.51 1.69 0.66
CA ILE A 194 15.32 0.93 1.89
C ILE A 194 16.52 1.14 2.79
N GLU A 195 16.29 1.54 4.03
CA GLU A 195 17.36 1.70 5.02
C GLU A 195 18.12 0.38 5.19
N GLY A 196 19.44 0.46 5.29
CA GLY A 196 20.36 -0.64 5.56
C GLY A 196 20.71 -1.53 4.37
N ALA A 197 19.79 -1.87 3.47
CA ALA A 197 20.05 -2.74 2.33
C ALA A 197 19.33 -2.24 1.06
N PRO A 198 19.83 -1.16 0.42
CA PRO A 198 19.22 -0.64 -0.81
C PRO A 198 19.33 -1.60 -2.00
N GLU A 199 20.24 -2.57 -1.93
CA GLU A 199 20.47 -3.59 -2.95
C GLU A 199 20.25 -4.98 -2.35
N LEU A 200 19.26 -5.71 -2.87
CA LEU A 200 18.98 -7.08 -2.47
C LEU A 200 19.56 -8.05 -3.48
N GLU A 201 20.32 -9.06 -3.01
CA GLU A 201 20.83 -10.12 -3.86
C GLU A 201 19.72 -11.08 -4.29
N VAL A 202 19.73 -11.49 -5.56
CA VAL A 202 18.83 -12.50 -6.10
C VAL A 202 19.54 -13.86 -6.04
N HIS A 203 19.07 -14.77 -5.18
CA HIS A 203 19.57 -16.13 -5.12
C HIS A 203 18.70 -17.07 -5.95
N SER A 204 19.32 -17.79 -6.88
CA SER A 204 18.65 -18.86 -7.62
C SER A 204 18.40 -20.06 -6.67
N ARG A 205 17.30 -20.75 -6.88
CA ARG A 205 16.95 -21.97 -6.12
C ARG A 205 18.00 -23.08 -6.26
N ASP A 206 18.84 -23.03 -7.29
CA ASP A 206 19.89 -24.01 -7.58
C ASP A 206 21.22 -23.70 -6.86
N ASP A 207 21.36 -22.51 -6.25
CA ASP A 207 22.56 -22.09 -5.53
C ASP A 207 22.61 -22.62 -4.06
N SER A 208 21.95 -23.74 -3.79
CA SER A 208 21.87 -24.36 -2.46
C SER A 208 23.20 -24.82 -1.84
N ALA A 209 24.33 -24.52 -2.49
CA ALA A 209 25.68 -24.88 -2.00
C ALA A 209 26.48 -23.70 -1.42
N GLY A 210 26.03 -22.47 -1.52
CA GLY A 210 26.64 -21.30 -0.90
C GLY A 210 25.85 -20.87 0.33
N GLY A 211 26.53 -20.62 1.44
CA GLY A 211 25.88 -20.16 2.68
C GLY A 211 24.95 -18.98 2.40
N VAL A 212 23.69 -19.14 2.76
CA VAL A 212 22.69 -18.09 2.69
C VAL A 212 23.20 -16.92 3.51
N SER A 213 23.45 -15.75 2.90
CA SER A 213 23.68 -14.54 3.67
C SER A 213 22.39 -14.25 4.42
N ASP A 214 22.45 -14.06 5.71
CA ASP A 214 21.31 -13.80 6.59
C ASP A 214 20.68 -12.41 6.39
N GLN A 215 21.21 -11.62 5.47
CA GLN A 215 20.59 -10.37 5.00
C GLN A 215 19.54 -10.71 3.96
N GLY A 216 18.36 -10.06 4.05
CA GLY A 216 17.22 -10.33 3.19
C GLY A 216 17.62 -10.54 1.73
N SER A 217 17.15 -11.63 1.11
CA SER A 217 17.47 -11.97 -0.27
C SER A 217 16.20 -12.29 -1.05
N ILE A 218 16.24 -12.06 -2.36
CA ILE A 218 15.14 -12.38 -3.26
C ILE A 218 15.34 -13.82 -3.77
N HIS A 219 14.43 -14.72 -3.40
CA HIS A 219 14.51 -16.13 -3.77
C HIS A 219 13.76 -16.46 -5.06
N HIS A 220 12.90 -15.60 -5.53
CA HIS A 220 12.14 -15.82 -6.76
C HIS A 220 11.78 -14.51 -7.43
N VAL A 221 12.12 -14.42 -8.72
CA VAL A 221 11.69 -13.33 -9.60
C VAL A 221 11.01 -13.95 -10.80
N SER A 222 9.79 -13.53 -11.09
CA SER A 222 9.13 -13.87 -12.34
C SER A 222 8.74 -12.60 -13.10
N TYR A 223 8.98 -12.61 -14.39
CA TYR A 223 8.57 -11.56 -15.29
C TYR A 223 7.61 -12.12 -16.32
N THR A 224 6.42 -11.52 -16.41
CA THR A 224 5.39 -11.97 -17.36
C THR A 224 4.92 -10.78 -18.19
N THR A 225 4.90 -10.95 -19.49
CA THR A 225 4.39 -9.97 -20.43
C THR A 225 3.08 -10.47 -21.02
N HIS A 226 2.06 -9.64 -20.98
CA HIS A 226 0.76 -9.91 -21.57
C HIS A 226 0.49 -8.96 -22.74
N PHE A 227 -0.26 -9.45 -23.71
CA PHE A 227 -0.84 -8.62 -24.74
C PHE A 227 -1.94 -7.73 -24.10
N GLY A 228 -1.95 -6.43 -24.41
CA GLY A 228 -2.86 -5.46 -23.82
C GLY A 228 -3.13 -4.28 -24.74
N HIS A 229 -3.80 -3.27 -24.21
CA HIS A 229 -4.05 -2.02 -24.93
C HIS A 229 -2.75 -1.24 -25.11
N ASP A 230 -2.56 -0.67 -26.30
CA ASP A 230 -1.41 0.15 -26.68
C ASP A 230 -1.80 1.59 -27.04
N ARG A 231 -3.13 1.87 -27.08
CA ARG A 231 -3.71 3.19 -27.28
C ARG A 231 -4.86 3.42 -26.30
N TRP A 232 -4.94 4.63 -25.78
CA TRP A 232 -6.09 5.09 -24.99
C TRP A 232 -6.70 6.31 -25.68
N ALA A 233 -8.01 6.39 -25.71
CA ALA A 233 -8.75 7.54 -26.18
C ALA A 233 -9.94 7.80 -25.25
N SER A 234 -10.19 9.05 -24.96
CA SER A 234 -11.34 9.46 -24.17
C SER A 234 -12.02 10.67 -24.79
N ARG A 235 -13.32 10.74 -24.62
CA ARG A 235 -14.12 11.90 -24.98
C ARG A 235 -15.03 12.30 -23.86
N ASP A 236 -15.29 13.59 -23.78
CA ASP A 236 -16.34 14.13 -22.89
C ASP A 236 -17.15 15.22 -23.59
N TRP A 237 -18.29 15.53 -23.01
CA TRP A 237 -19.17 16.56 -23.51
C TRP A 237 -19.49 17.54 -22.38
N GLN A 238 -19.20 18.83 -22.63
CA GLN A 238 -19.44 19.90 -21.69
C GLN A 238 -20.67 20.71 -22.11
N PHE A 239 -21.70 20.74 -21.26
CA PHE A 239 -22.95 21.44 -21.58
C PHE A 239 -22.77 22.96 -21.68
N LYS A 240 -21.73 23.54 -21.03
CA LYS A 240 -21.40 24.97 -21.11
C LYS A 240 -20.80 25.33 -22.48
N THR A 241 -20.12 24.41 -23.14
CA THR A 241 -19.48 24.57 -24.45
C THR A 241 -19.80 23.39 -25.39
N PRO A 242 -21.08 23.20 -25.77
CA PRO A 242 -21.54 21.98 -26.43
C PRO A 242 -20.94 21.73 -27.84
N ASN A 243 -20.42 22.77 -28.46
CA ASN A 243 -19.80 22.70 -29.78
C ASN A 243 -18.29 22.41 -29.78
N GLU A 244 -17.68 22.32 -28.59
CA GLU A 244 -16.27 22.04 -28.40
C GLU A 244 -16.12 20.63 -27.80
N PRO A 245 -15.91 19.60 -28.67
CA PRO A 245 -15.73 18.25 -28.16
C PRO A 245 -14.43 18.15 -27.36
N ARG A 246 -14.52 17.66 -26.16
CA ARG A 246 -13.36 17.34 -25.33
C ARG A 246 -12.83 15.99 -25.76
N GLN A 247 -11.54 15.94 -26.05
CA GLN A 247 -10.89 14.70 -26.53
C GLN A 247 -9.47 14.62 -26.00
N ALA A 248 -9.10 13.47 -25.46
CA ALA A 248 -7.75 13.14 -25.05
C ALA A 248 -7.36 11.78 -25.64
N GLU A 249 -6.15 11.68 -26.13
CA GLU A 249 -5.61 10.44 -26.73
C GLU A 249 -4.16 10.25 -26.31
N GLU A 250 -3.73 9.00 -26.13
CA GLU A 250 -2.34 8.64 -25.88
C GLU A 250 -2.03 7.24 -26.38
N GLY A 251 -0.77 7.04 -26.82
CA GLY A 251 -0.29 5.78 -27.37
C GLY A 251 -0.43 5.71 -28.88
N GLU A 252 0.28 4.75 -29.48
CA GLU A 252 0.33 4.51 -30.91
C GLU A 252 0.10 3.02 -31.13
N GLY A 253 -1.08 2.63 -31.58
CA GLY A 253 -1.36 1.22 -31.84
C GLY A 253 -2.80 0.96 -32.23
N GLY A 254 -3.12 -0.32 -32.44
CA GLY A 254 -4.44 -0.75 -32.88
C GLY A 254 -5.33 -1.29 -31.79
N GLN A 255 -4.80 -1.46 -30.57
CA GLN A 255 -5.55 -1.98 -29.43
C GLN A 255 -6.01 -0.82 -28.55
N GLU A 256 -7.11 -0.19 -28.95
CA GLU A 256 -7.63 1.00 -28.29
C GLU A 256 -8.47 0.64 -27.06
N LEU A 257 -8.20 1.32 -25.93
CA LEU A 257 -9.11 1.46 -24.81
C LEU A 257 -9.84 2.80 -24.96
N TYR A 258 -11.13 2.76 -25.26
CA TYR A 258 -11.96 3.96 -25.39
C TYR A 258 -12.87 4.15 -24.18
N GLU A 259 -12.86 5.37 -23.64
CA GLU A 259 -13.68 5.75 -22.47
C GLU A 259 -14.59 6.94 -22.79
N TYR A 260 -15.87 6.81 -22.40
CA TYR A 260 -16.86 7.87 -22.43
C TYR A 260 -17.89 7.66 -21.31
N PRO A 261 -18.21 8.68 -20.52
CA PRO A 261 -17.59 10.00 -20.45
C PRO A 261 -16.19 9.97 -19.81
N GLY A 262 -15.33 10.92 -20.21
CA GLY A 262 -13.97 11.03 -19.69
C GLY A 262 -13.85 11.71 -18.33
N PHE A 263 -14.93 12.29 -17.81
CA PHE A 263 -15.04 12.99 -16.52
C PHE A 263 -14.04 14.14 -16.32
N TYR A 264 -13.68 14.85 -17.39
CA TYR A 264 -12.83 16.02 -17.32
C TYR A 264 -13.50 17.27 -17.92
N GLU A 265 -13.30 18.40 -17.27
CA GLU A 265 -13.92 19.69 -17.68
C GLU A 265 -13.07 20.48 -18.67
N THR A 266 -11.77 20.23 -18.73
CA THR A 266 -10.82 20.86 -19.65
C THR A 266 -9.92 19.83 -20.32
N ASP A 267 -9.38 20.15 -21.50
CA ASP A 267 -8.47 19.23 -22.20
C ASP A 267 -7.17 18.97 -21.42
N GLU A 268 -6.73 19.94 -20.62
CA GLU A 268 -5.59 19.79 -19.70
C GLU A 268 -5.88 18.74 -18.62
N MET A 269 -7.08 18.72 -18.08
CA MET A 269 -7.52 17.69 -17.12
C MET A 269 -7.57 16.30 -17.79
N GLY A 270 -8.10 16.22 -19.03
CA GLY A 270 -8.14 14.98 -19.79
C GLY A 270 -6.75 14.40 -20.03
N GLY A 271 -5.76 15.24 -20.29
CA GLY A 271 -4.36 14.82 -20.41
C GLY A 271 -3.74 14.29 -19.12
N GLY A 272 -4.26 14.69 -17.94
CA GLY A 272 -3.83 14.21 -16.63
C GLY A 272 -4.50 12.90 -16.17
N SER A 273 -5.73 12.65 -16.62
CA SER A 273 -6.57 11.50 -16.22
C SER A 273 -6.21 10.20 -16.96
N ARG A 274 -4.96 10.02 -17.35
CA ARG A 274 -4.51 8.87 -18.13
C ARG A 274 -4.57 7.58 -17.33
N PRO A 275 -5.25 6.54 -17.79
CA PRO A 275 -5.11 5.23 -17.18
C PRO A 275 -3.63 4.79 -17.18
N SER A 276 -3.17 4.26 -16.07
CA SER A 276 -1.80 3.75 -15.90
C SER A 276 -1.40 2.68 -16.95
N VAL A 277 -2.37 2.11 -17.63
CA VAL A 277 -2.23 1.12 -18.70
C VAL A 277 -1.44 1.67 -19.90
N CYS A 278 -1.69 2.92 -20.35
CA CYS A 278 -0.99 3.49 -21.51
C CYS A 278 0.39 4.07 -21.18
N ARG A 279 0.68 4.40 -19.93
CA ARG A 279 2.03 4.88 -19.55
C ARG A 279 3.13 3.80 -19.70
N ARG A 280 2.76 2.52 -19.81
CA ARG A 280 3.70 1.40 -19.85
C ARG A 280 4.17 0.97 -21.23
N SER A 281 3.41 1.20 -22.29
CA SER A 281 3.79 0.73 -23.63
C SER A 281 4.99 1.47 -24.24
N SER A 282 5.33 2.66 -23.72
CA SER A 282 6.37 3.51 -24.33
C SER A 282 7.75 3.46 -23.67
N ARG A 283 7.97 2.77 -22.52
CA ARG A 283 9.25 2.88 -21.78
C ARG A 283 9.77 1.65 -21.04
N VAL A 284 9.62 0.45 -21.55
CA VAL A 284 10.47 -0.65 -21.05
C VAL A 284 11.29 -1.21 -22.21
N ARG A 285 12.45 -0.59 -22.47
CA ARG A 285 13.57 -1.32 -23.06
C ARG A 285 14.34 -1.97 -21.89
N PRO A 286 14.38 -3.28 -21.77
CA PRO A 286 15.35 -3.92 -20.90
C PRO A 286 16.73 -3.76 -21.54
N SER A 287 17.53 -2.82 -21.05
CA SER A 287 18.96 -2.81 -21.31
C SER A 287 19.62 -3.58 -20.15
N TRP A 288 20.09 -4.77 -20.43
CA TRP A 288 21.06 -5.48 -19.60
C TRP A 288 22.46 -4.93 -19.88
N PRO A 289 23.38 -4.86 -18.89
CA PRO A 289 23.38 -5.28 -17.50
C PRO A 289 23.50 -4.10 -16.51
N GLY A 290 22.82 -4.16 -15.38
CA GLY A 290 23.02 -3.26 -14.26
C GLY A 290 21.90 -2.23 -14.02
N ALA A 291 20.68 -2.46 -14.41
CA ALA A 291 19.58 -1.55 -14.12
C ALA A 291 18.96 -1.84 -12.76
N SER A 292 19.20 -0.94 -11.81
CA SER A 292 18.35 -0.78 -10.64
C SER A 292 16.90 -0.56 -11.10
N THR A 293 16.05 -1.53 -10.89
CA THR A 293 14.64 -1.44 -11.23
C THR A 293 13.89 -0.90 -10.04
N ALA A 294 13.56 0.38 -10.08
CA ALA A 294 12.51 0.91 -9.23
C ALA A 294 11.22 0.17 -9.57
N VAL A 295 10.73 -0.65 -8.66
CA VAL A 295 9.46 -1.36 -8.78
C VAL A 295 8.34 -0.36 -8.56
N GLY A 296 7.96 0.37 -9.62
CA GLY A 296 6.72 1.11 -9.65
C GLY A 296 5.57 0.13 -9.82
N CYS A 297 4.84 -0.15 -8.76
CA CYS A 297 3.63 -0.96 -8.82
C CYS A 297 2.46 -0.11 -9.31
N CYS A 298 2.16 -0.18 -10.61
CA CYS A 298 0.83 0.18 -11.10
C CYS A 298 0.01 -1.10 -11.23
N ARG A 299 -1.19 -1.13 -10.70
CA ARG A 299 -2.16 -2.20 -10.95
C ARG A 299 -2.54 -2.17 -12.42
N ASP A 300 -2.05 -3.12 -13.19
CA ASP A 300 -2.62 -3.46 -14.48
C ASP A 300 -3.71 -4.51 -14.27
N ALA A 301 -4.88 -4.30 -14.88
CA ALA A 301 -5.86 -5.35 -15.04
C ALA A 301 -5.24 -6.45 -15.94
N GLY A 302 -4.51 -7.38 -15.35
CA GLY A 302 -3.93 -8.52 -16.06
C GLY A 302 -2.52 -8.95 -15.66
N SER A 303 -1.70 -8.12 -15.05
CA SER A 303 -0.38 -8.53 -14.58
C SER A 303 -0.40 -8.78 -13.06
N ARG A 304 -0.45 -10.04 -12.67
CA ARG A 304 -0.16 -10.44 -11.29
C ARG A 304 1.34 -10.51 -11.10
N TRP A 305 1.88 -9.63 -10.28
CA TRP A 305 3.13 -9.93 -9.62
C TRP A 305 2.85 -10.99 -8.54
N SER A 306 3.14 -12.25 -8.83
CA SER A 306 3.23 -13.26 -7.79
C SER A 306 4.67 -13.33 -7.30
N GLY A 307 5.13 -12.29 -6.67
CA GLY A 307 6.30 -12.33 -5.82
C GLY A 307 5.80 -12.76 -4.44
N SER A 308 5.75 -14.05 -4.16
CA SER A 308 5.80 -14.47 -2.77
C SER A 308 7.23 -14.18 -2.31
N ILE A 309 7.42 -13.11 -1.55
CA ILE A 309 8.55 -13.06 -0.63
C ILE A 309 8.19 -14.15 0.38
N PRO A 310 8.83 -15.32 0.39
CA PRO A 310 8.66 -16.22 1.50
C PRO A 310 9.31 -15.48 2.65
N THR A 311 8.51 -14.93 3.55
CA THR A 311 8.94 -14.54 4.87
C THR A 311 9.39 -15.80 5.60
N ARG A 312 10.55 -16.32 5.23
CA ARG A 312 11.45 -16.96 6.15
C ARG A 312 12.45 -15.88 6.54
N TRP A 313 12.02 -15.15 7.48
CA TRP A 313 12.90 -14.45 8.39
C TRP A 313 13.40 -15.47 9.38
#